data_ae40f5a40d125c4d5c8f0ca89b912a02
#
_entry.id   ae40f5a40d125c4d5c8f0ca89b912a02
#
_cell.length_a   1.000
_cell.length_b   1.000
_cell.length_c   1.000
_cell.angle_alpha   90.00
_cell.angle_beta   90.00
_cell.angle_gamma   90.00
#
_symmetry.space_group_name_H-M   'P 1'
#
loop_
_entity.id
_entity.type
_entity.pdbx_description
1 polymer ?
#
loop_
_entity_poly.entity_id
_entity_poly.type
_entity_poly.pdbx_seq_one_letter_code
_entity_poly.pdbx_strand_id
1 'polypeptide(L)'
;VVARSSLPAVLTEELVDQTMTTFLGKITQTPPMYSAVKVNGRKLYEYARAGESVERPRREVTISLFERTSPLNFTEDGLCRFSFKVACSKGTYVRTLAVDLGRALGVESHMSFLQRSASAGLTLETAYTLGEIADMVSKQEMSFLLPIEYGVADLPKMVIDDTELTEISFGRRLSLPSQEPLLAAFHGEKVIAILEKRDQEYKPKKVLI
;
A
#
# COMPACT_ATOMS: atom_id res chain seq x y z
N VAL A 1 25.69 4.52 -2.78
CA VAL A 1 25.62 5.66 -1.84
C VAL A 1 25.93 6.90 -2.65
N VAL A 2 25.00 7.86 -2.68
CA VAL A 2 25.12 9.10 -3.47
C VAL A 2 25.55 10.30 -2.62
N ALA A 3 25.33 10.23 -1.29
CA ALA A 3 25.75 11.26 -0.34
C ALA A 3 26.06 10.64 1.02
N ARG A 4 26.87 11.33 1.80
CA ARG A 4 27.16 11.03 3.21
C ARG A 4 27.20 12.34 3.99
N SER A 5 26.72 12.32 5.23
CA SER A 5 26.86 13.41 6.18
C SER A 5 27.39 12.86 7.50
N SER A 6 28.04 13.70 8.27
CA SER A 6 28.37 13.39 9.66
C SER A 6 27.10 13.27 10.48
N LEU A 7 27.07 12.39 11.47
CA LEU A 7 25.98 12.38 12.45
C LEU A 7 26.00 13.69 13.24
N PRO A 8 24.83 14.24 13.63
CA PRO A 8 24.76 15.41 14.50
C PRO A 8 25.41 15.08 15.85
N ALA A 9 25.97 16.09 16.47
CA ALA A 9 26.62 15.95 17.78
C ALA A 9 25.67 15.37 18.85
N VAL A 10 24.37 15.55 18.70
CA VAL A 10 23.31 15.06 19.59
C VAL A 10 22.22 14.41 18.75
N LEU A 11 22.36 13.14 18.48
CA LEU A 11 21.27 12.31 17.94
C LEU A 11 20.77 11.38 19.07
N THR A 12 19.64 11.72 19.66
CA THR A 12 19.02 10.93 20.72
C THR A 12 17.77 10.21 20.24
N GLU A 13 17.34 9.19 20.98
CA GLU A 13 16.10 8.47 20.70
C GLU A 13 14.89 9.40 20.75
N GLU A 14 14.85 10.30 21.76
CA GLU A 14 13.78 11.28 21.92
C GLU A 14 13.68 12.23 20.72
N LEU A 15 14.82 12.69 20.19
CA LEU A 15 14.84 13.56 19.01
C LEU A 15 14.31 12.81 17.76
N VAL A 16 14.71 11.56 17.59
CA VAL A 16 14.22 10.72 16.48
C VAL A 16 12.73 10.50 16.63
N ASP A 17 12.25 10.10 17.81
CA ASP A 17 10.85 9.80 18.08
C ASP A 17 9.97 11.05 17.89
N GLN A 18 10.40 12.20 18.41
CA GLN A 18 9.71 13.49 18.20
C GLN A 18 9.66 13.87 16.71
N THR A 19 10.76 13.67 15.99
CA THR A 19 10.79 13.96 14.54
C THR A 19 9.86 13.04 13.79
N MET A 20 9.78 11.75 14.14
CA MET A 20 8.86 10.79 13.51
C MET A 20 7.39 11.21 13.68
N THR A 21 7.01 11.79 14.83
CA THR A 21 5.63 12.26 15.04
C THR A 21 5.21 13.35 14.07
N THR A 22 6.15 14.16 13.56
CA THR A 22 5.85 15.23 12.60
C THR A 22 5.39 14.70 11.22
N PHE A 23 5.62 13.42 10.95
CA PHE A 23 5.18 12.76 9.71
C PHE A 23 3.81 12.10 9.83
N LEU A 24 3.16 12.10 11.01
CA LEU A 24 1.84 11.52 11.19
C LEU A 24 0.76 12.36 10.49
N GLY A 25 -0.29 11.69 10.02
CA GLY A 25 -1.38 12.31 9.29
C GLY A 25 -1.10 12.43 7.79
N LYS A 26 -1.64 13.45 7.15
CA LYS A 26 -1.50 13.71 5.73
C LYS A 26 -0.18 14.41 5.44
N ILE A 27 0.62 13.80 4.58
CA ILE A 27 1.89 14.36 4.11
C ILE A 27 1.98 14.33 2.59
N THR A 28 2.78 15.21 2.03
CA THR A 28 3.07 15.21 0.59
C THR A 28 4.39 14.50 0.34
N GLN A 29 4.37 13.45 -0.48
CA GLN A 29 5.58 12.76 -0.93
C GLN A 29 5.85 12.95 -2.41
N THR A 30 7.14 13.04 -2.76
CA THR A 30 7.62 12.92 -4.14
C THR A 30 8.11 11.50 -4.35
N PRO A 31 7.51 10.70 -5.28
CA PRO A 31 7.94 9.34 -5.56
C PRO A 31 9.44 9.28 -5.93
N PRO A 32 10.16 8.22 -5.54
CA PRO A 32 11.56 8.06 -5.96
C PRO A 32 11.65 7.82 -7.46
N MET A 33 12.77 8.18 -8.09
CA MET A 33 12.99 7.94 -9.53
C MET A 33 12.86 6.44 -9.88
N TYR A 34 13.36 5.55 -9.02
CA TYR A 34 13.16 4.11 -9.18
C TYR A 34 11.79 3.67 -8.67
N SER A 35 10.75 4.06 -9.40
CA SER A 35 9.35 3.67 -9.13
C SER A 35 8.60 3.39 -10.44
N ALA A 36 7.45 2.70 -10.32
CA ALA A 36 6.57 2.39 -11.44
C ALA A 36 5.55 3.50 -11.76
N VAL A 37 5.67 4.67 -11.13
CA VAL A 37 4.83 5.84 -11.44
C VAL A 37 5.07 6.26 -12.88
N LYS A 38 3.99 6.46 -13.64
CA LYS A 38 4.06 6.91 -15.03
C LYS A 38 4.00 8.43 -15.10
N VAL A 39 4.88 9.00 -15.91
CA VAL A 39 4.89 10.41 -16.32
C VAL A 39 5.08 10.43 -17.83
N ASN A 40 4.22 11.14 -18.55
CA ASN A 40 4.24 11.19 -20.02
C ASN A 40 4.27 9.79 -20.68
N GLY A 41 3.51 8.83 -20.11
CA GLY A 41 3.39 7.47 -20.65
C GLY A 41 4.52 6.50 -20.27
N ARG A 42 5.69 6.98 -19.79
CA ARG A 42 6.85 6.17 -19.35
C ARG A 42 6.91 6.08 -17.83
N LYS A 43 7.45 5.00 -17.30
CA LYS A 43 7.66 4.82 -15.86
C LYS A 43 8.90 5.57 -15.40
N LEU A 44 8.89 6.11 -14.15
CA LEU A 44 10.02 6.88 -13.62
C LEU A 44 11.33 6.09 -13.63
N TYR A 45 11.31 4.79 -13.36
CA TYR A 45 12.54 3.97 -13.42
C TYR A 45 13.14 3.89 -14.83
N GLU A 46 12.35 4.05 -15.90
CA GLU A 46 12.83 4.06 -17.29
C GLU A 46 13.60 5.35 -17.58
N TYR A 47 13.12 6.50 -17.08
CA TYR A 47 13.87 7.76 -17.10
C TYR A 47 15.17 7.64 -16.31
N ALA A 48 15.12 7.06 -15.09
CA ALA A 48 16.30 6.87 -14.25
C ALA A 48 17.40 6.03 -14.95
N ARG A 49 17.01 4.95 -15.64
CA ARG A 49 17.93 4.10 -16.39
C ARG A 49 18.52 4.78 -17.63
N ALA A 50 17.74 5.66 -18.26
CA ALA A 50 18.20 6.45 -19.40
C ALA A 50 19.06 7.67 -19.01
N GLY A 51 19.21 7.93 -17.71
CA GLY A 51 19.90 9.13 -17.22
C GLY A 51 19.11 10.43 -17.46
N GLU A 52 17.83 10.32 -17.80
CA GLU A 52 16.96 11.44 -18.10
C GLU A 52 16.31 12.00 -16.82
N SER A 53 16.21 13.32 -16.75
CA SER A 53 15.51 14.03 -15.68
C SER A 53 14.04 14.26 -16.08
N VAL A 54 13.11 14.07 -15.15
CA VAL A 54 11.69 14.36 -15.32
C VAL A 54 11.09 14.89 -14.03
N GLU A 55 10.17 15.84 -14.13
CA GLU A 55 9.43 16.33 -12.98
C GLU A 55 8.54 15.21 -12.40
N ARG A 56 8.70 14.94 -11.11
CA ARG A 56 7.98 13.89 -10.43
C ARG A 56 6.71 14.43 -9.79
N PRO A 57 5.54 13.80 -10.03
CA PRO A 57 4.29 14.25 -9.44
C PRO A 57 4.33 14.10 -7.92
N ARG A 58 3.91 15.12 -7.20
CA ARG A 58 3.71 15.05 -5.75
C ARG A 58 2.39 14.34 -5.46
N ARG A 59 2.35 13.57 -4.38
CA ARG A 59 1.16 12.82 -3.95
C ARG A 59 0.91 13.02 -2.48
N GLU A 60 -0.34 13.23 -2.10
CA GLU A 60 -0.77 13.16 -0.71
C GLU A 60 -0.86 11.69 -0.29
N VAL A 61 -0.26 11.37 0.85
CA VAL A 61 -0.34 10.05 1.50
C VAL A 61 -0.63 10.27 2.98
N THR A 62 -1.20 9.26 3.63
CA THR A 62 -1.49 9.32 5.07
C THR A 62 -0.63 8.32 5.81
N ILE A 63 0.03 8.78 6.86
CA ILE A 63 0.79 7.95 7.80
C ILE A 63 -0.02 7.87 9.09
N SER A 64 -0.52 6.70 9.43
CA SER A 64 -1.30 6.49 10.64
C SER A 64 -0.47 6.00 11.83
N LEU A 65 0.70 5.43 11.56
CA LEU A 65 1.68 5.00 12.56
C LEU A 65 3.09 5.21 12.01
N PHE A 66 3.99 5.76 12.82
CA PHE A 66 5.41 5.82 12.51
C PHE A 66 6.17 5.84 13.83
N GLU A 67 6.73 4.71 14.22
CA GLU A 67 7.36 4.51 15.53
C GLU A 67 8.67 3.73 15.40
N ARG A 68 9.67 4.10 16.17
CA ARG A 68 10.92 3.36 16.31
C ARG A 68 10.67 2.09 17.13
N THR A 69 11.24 0.97 16.69
CA THR A 69 11.04 -0.35 17.31
C THR A 69 12.34 -0.97 17.83
N SER A 70 13.49 -0.27 17.68
CA SER A 70 14.75 -0.68 18.28
C SER A 70 15.53 0.53 18.79
N PRO A 71 16.48 0.34 19.72
CA PRO A 71 17.43 1.37 20.12
C PRO A 71 18.24 1.91 18.92
N LEU A 72 18.82 3.10 19.09
CA LEU A 72 19.79 3.64 18.13
C LEU A 72 21.09 2.85 18.25
N ASN A 73 21.51 2.20 17.19
CA ASN A 73 22.77 1.46 17.12
C ASN A 73 23.78 2.27 16.30
N PHE A 74 24.79 2.82 16.99
CA PHE A 74 25.91 3.52 16.39
C PHE A 74 27.02 2.52 16.05
N THR A 75 27.39 2.47 14.78
CA THR A 75 28.37 1.52 14.26
C THR A 75 29.75 2.16 14.13
N GLU A 76 30.81 1.37 14.13
CA GLU A 76 32.21 1.84 14.02
C GLU A 76 32.50 2.59 12.72
N ASP A 77 31.75 2.31 11.64
CA ASP A 77 31.84 3.01 10.36
C ASP A 77 31.09 4.35 10.34
N GLY A 78 30.65 4.84 11.53
CA GLY A 78 30.03 6.14 11.70
C GLY A 78 28.59 6.21 11.23
N LEU A 79 27.87 5.09 11.16
CA LEU A 79 26.44 5.04 10.85
C LEU A 79 25.62 4.91 12.14
N CYS A 80 24.38 5.42 12.10
CA CYS A 80 23.36 5.10 13.08
C CYS A 80 22.27 4.25 12.41
N ARG A 81 21.95 3.11 12.99
CA ARG A 81 20.92 2.18 12.50
C ARG A 81 19.85 1.96 13.55
N PHE A 82 18.60 1.92 13.11
CA PHE A 82 17.46 1.54 13.94
C PHE A 82 16.34 0.98 13.08
N SER A 83 15.45 0.23 13.71
CA SER A 83 14.23 -0.28 13.07
C SER A 83 13.04 0.61 13.41
N PHE A 84 12.09 0.68 12.51
CA PHE A 84 10.82 1.35 12.75
C PHE A 84 9.65 0.58 12.12
N LYS A 85 8.46 0.79 12.67
CA LYS A 85 7.19 0.33 12.13
C LYS A 85 6.43 1.51 11.54
N VAL A 86 5.82 1.29 10.38
CA VAL A 86 4.98 2.30 9.73
C VAL A 86 3.68 1.66 9.26
N ALA A 87 2.54 2.31 9.55
CA ALA A 87 1.27 2.05 8.91
C ALA A 87 0.89 3.26 8.06
N CYS A 88 0.56 3.02 6.79
CA CYS A 88 0.39 4.09 5.82
C CYS A 88 -0.60 3.72 4.72
N SER A 89 -1.15 4.73 4.07
CA SER A 89 -2.05 4.57 2.92
C SER A 89 -1.34 3.96 1.71
N LYS A 90 -2.12 3.42 0.78
CA LYS A 90 -1.62 2.94 -0.51
C LYS A 90 -0.86 4.06 -1.25
N GLY A 91 0.18 3.68 -1.96
CA GLY A 91 1.00 4.63 -2.72
C GLY A 91 2.10 5.32 -1.93
N THR A 92 2.21 5.07 -0.63
CA THR A 92 3.30 5.57 0.21
C THR A 92 4.62 4.87 -0.12
N TYR A 93 5.68 5.65 -0.27
CA TYR A 93 7.04 5.15 -0.47
C TYR A 93 7.81 5.20 0.86
N VAL A 94 7.95 4.06 1.53
CA VAL A 94 8.70 3.96 2.80
C VAL A 94 10.17 4.32 2.61
N ARG A 95 10.75 4.06 1.42
CA ARG A 95 12.10 4.55 1.07
C ARG A 95 12.21 6.07 1.11
N THR A 96 11.21 6.77 0.59
CA THR A 96 11.17 8.25 0.64
C THR A 96 10.97 8.72 2.07
N LEU A 97 10.09 8.07 2.84
CA LEU A 97 9.86 8.40 4.25
C LEU A 97 11.15 8.29 5.07
N ALA A 98 11.95 7.24 4.85
CA ALA A 98 13.25 7.10 5.52
C ALA A 98 14.20 8.25 5.16
N VAL A 99 14.28 8.62 3.88
CA VAL A 99 15.12 9.76 3.41
C VAL A 99 14.60 11.08 3.99
N ASP A 100 13.31 11.30 4.01
CA ASP A 100 12.72 12.55 4.53
C ASP A 100 12.92 12.67 6.05
N LEU A 101 12.84 11.55 6.81
CA LEU A 101 13.19 11.52 8.22
C LEU A 101 14.66 11.93 8.45
N GLY A 102 15.60 11.38 7.67
CA GLY A 102 16.99 11.78 7.77
C GLY A 102 17.19 13.27 7.50
N ARG A 103 16.56 13.81 6.46
CA ARG A 103 16.60 15.24 6.16
C ARG A 103 16.07 16.10 7.31
N ALA A 104 14.97 15.69 7.93
CA ALA A 104 14.40 16.38 9.09
C ALA A 104 15.35 16.33 10.30
N LEU A 105 16.15 15.28 10.43
CA LEU A 105 17.22 15.13 11.43
C LEU A 105 18.55 15.79 11.03
N GLY A 106 18.63 16.39 9.83
CA GLY A 106 19.84 17.03 9.32
C GLY A 106 20.91 16.06 8.83
N VAL A 107 20.55 14.81 8.47
CA VAL A 107 21.49 13.78 8.01
C VAL A 107 21.03 13.12 6.72
N GLU A 108 21.97 12.55 5.98
CA GLU A 108 21.67 11.64 4.88
C GLU A 108 21.30 10.27 5.39
N SER A 109 20.24 9.70 4.83
CA SER A 109 19.70 8.41 5.28
C SER A 109 19.19 7.56 4.13
N HIS A 110 19.07 6.28 4.37
CA HIS A 110 18.44 5.34 3.44
C HIS A 110 17.83 4.15 4.19
N MET A 111 16.84 3.54 3.58
CA MET A 111 16.25 2.30 4.05
C MET A 111 17.13 1.12 3.58
N SER A 112 17.64 0.32 4.53
CA SER A 112 18.49 -0.85 4.24
C SER A 112 17.69 -2.15 4.12
N PHE A 113 16.52 -2.23 4.79
CA PHE A 113 15.66 -3.40 4.81
C PHE A 113 14.19 -2.97 4.88
N LEU A 114 13.31 -3.75 4.26
CA LEU A 114 11.86 -3.59 4.34
C LEU A 114 11.17 -4.95 4.37
N GLN A 115 10.32 -5.14 5.36
CA GLN A 115 9.37 -6.25 5.40
C GLN A 115 7.95 -5.69 5.47
N ARG A 116 7.08 -6.14 4.57
CA ARG A 116 5.65 -5.82 4.64
C ARG A 116 4.96 -6.82 5.53
N SER A 117 4.47 -6.37 6.68
CA SER A 117 3.79 -7.25 7.66
C SER A 117 2.30 -7.39 7.40
N ALA A 118 1.68 -6.42 6.71
CA ALA A 118 0.26 -6.47 6.36
C ALA A 118 -0.02 -5.70 5.05
N SER A 119 -1.05 -6.12 4.32
CA SER A 119 -1.56 -5.43 3.13
C SER A 119 -2.98 -5.91 2.80
N ALA A 120 -3.91 -4.98 2.57
CA ALA A 120 -5.29 -5.28 2.16
C ALA A 120 -5.99 -6.32 3.07
N GLY A 121 -5.84 -6.17 4.38
CA GLY A 121 -6.44 -7.09 5.36
C GLY A 121 -5.71 -8.41 5.57
N LEU A 122 -4.68 -8.71 4.77
CA LEU A 122 -3.83 -9.90 4.92
C LEU A 122 -2.59 -9.58 5.76
N THR A 123 -2.14 -10.54 6.58
CA THR A 123 -0.96 -10.38 7.46
C THR A 123 0.05 -11.50 7.23
N LEU A 124 1.29 -11.27 7.69
CA LEU A 124 2.33 -12.32 7.64
C LEU A 124 2.01 -13.52 8.52
N GLU A 125 1.19 -13.35 9.55
CA GLU A 125 0.82 -14.42 10.48
C GLU A 125 0.01 -15.53 9.79
N THR A 126 -0.73 -15.17 8.74
CA THR A 126 -1.57 -16.09 7.95
C THR A 126 -1.02 -16.34 6.54
N ALA A 127 0.17 -15.82 6.24
CA ALA A 127 0.78 -15.98 4.93
C ALA A 127 1.55 -17.30 4.83
N TYR A 128 1.47 -17.93 3.69
CA TYR A 128 2.25 -19.12 3.34
C TYR A 128 3.48 -18.72 2.51
N THR A 129 4.58 -19.42 2.71
CA THR A 129 5.74 -19.32 1.83
C THR A 129 5.48 -20.05 0.51
N LEU A 130 6.25 -19.72 -0.53
CA LEU A 130 6.15 -20.43 -1.82
C LEU A 130 6.44 -21.92 -1.69
N GLY A 131 7.33 -22.33 -0.75
CA GLY A 131 7.62 -23.74 -0.47
C GLY A 131 6.41 -24.47 0.13
N GLU A 132 5.78 -23.88 1.15
CA GLU A 132 4.56 -24.43 1.77
C GLU A 132 3.42 -24.56 0.74
N ILE A 133 3.22 -23.52 -0.12
CA ILE A 133 2.22 -23.58 -1.19
C ILE A 133 2.53 -24.73 -2.16
N ALA A 134 3.79 -24.90 -2.57
CA ALA A 134 4.17 -25.99 -3.48
C ALA A 134 3.90 -27.38 -2.86
N ASP A 135 4.20 -27.55 -1.57
CA ASP A 135 3.94 -28.78 -0.83
C ASP A 135 2.44 -29.07 -0.71
N MET A 136 1.63 -28.03 -0.40
CA MET A 136 0.16 -28.13 -0.34
C MET A 136 -0.44 -28.54 -1.70
N VAL A 137 -0.01 -27.87 -2.77
CA VAL A 137 -0.47 -28.19 -4.14
C VAL A 137 -0.12 -29.62 -4.52
N SER A 138 1.09 -30.12 -4.17
CA SER A 138 1.49 -31.50 -4.45
C SER A 138 0.60 -32.53 -3.75
N LYS A 139 -0.01 -32.17 -2.62
CA LYS A 139 -0.98 -32.96 -1.85
C LYS A 139 -2.43 -32.70 -2.24
N GLN A 140 -2.68 -31.88 -3.26
CA GLN A 140 -4.01 -31.44 -3.67
C GLN A 140 -4.76 -30.63 -2.60
N GLU A 141 -4.05 -30.03 -1.66
CA GLU A 141 -4.57 -29.15 -0.63
C GLU A 141 -4.61 -27.69 -1.15
N MET A 142 -5.81 -27.11 -1.25
CA MET A 142 -6.00 -25.76 -1.77
C MET A 142 -6.50 -24.77 -0.71
N SER A 143 -6.36 -25.10 0.57
CA SER A 143 -6.86 -24.30 1.70
C SER A 143 -6.14 -22.93 1.86
N PHE A 144 -5.01 -22.73 1.20
CA PHE A 144 -4.31 -21.43 1.12
C PHE A 144 -5.05 -20.43 0.22
N LEU A 145 -5.95 -20.89 -0.66
CA LEU A 145 -6.76 -20.01 -1.49
C LEU A 145 -7.90 -19.43 -0.66
N LEU A 146 -7.89 -18.12 -0.50
CA LEU A 146 -8.97 -17.42 0.15
C LEU A 146 -10.18 -17.29 -0.78
N PRO A 147 -11.43 -17.26 -0.23
CA PRO A 147 -12.62 -16.92 -1.00
C PRO A 147 -12.47 -15.56 -1.69
N ILE A 148 -13.08 -15.42 -2.88
CA ILE A 148 -13.00 -14.18 -3.67
C ILE A 148 -13.57 -12.97 -2.93
N GLU A 149 -14.44 -13.20 -1.97
CA GLU A 149 -15.05 -12.21 -1.07
C GLU A 149 -14.00 -11.42 -0.28
N TYR A 150 -12.84 -12.02 0.04
CA TYR A 150 -11.71 -11.32 0.66
C TYR A 150 -11.19 -10.18 -0.22
N GLY A 151 -11.27 -10.33 -1.54
CA GLY A 151 -10.81 -9.32 -2.50
C GLY A 151 -11.68 -8.07 -2.57
N VAL A 152 -12.86 -8.09 -1.93
CA VAL A 152 -13.83 -6.97 -1.92
C VAL A 152 -14.25 -6.59 -0.51
N ALA A 153 -13.55 -7.07 0.53
CA ALA A 153 -13.89 -6.85 1.94
C ALA A 153 -13.83 -5.37 2.36
N ASP A 154 -13.11 -4.52 1.61
CA ASP A 154 -13.01 -3.08 1.80
C ASP A 154 -14.11 -2.29 1.07
N LEU A 155 -14.96 -2.95 0.28
CA LEU A 155 -16.07 -2.32 -0.42
C LEU A 155 -17.37 -2.44 0.40
N PRO A 156 -18.23 -1.41 0.40
CA PRO A 156 -19.56 -1.50 0.97
C PRO A 156 -20.35 -2.65 0.33
N LYS A 157 -20.91 -3.51 1.16
CA LYS A 157 -21.71 -4.66 0.72
C LYS A 157 -23.12 -4.20 0.35
N MET A 158 -23.62 -4.66 -0.81
CA MET A 158 -25.01 -4.52 -1.26
C MET A 158 -25.58 -5.91 -1.51
N VAL A 159 -26.64 -6.26 -0.82
CA VAL A 159 -27.37 -7.51 -1.07
C VAL A 159 -28.33 -7.29 -2.24
N ILE A 160 -28.31 -8.18 -3.22
CA ILE A 160 -29.15 -8.16 -4.40
C ILE A 160 -30.08 -9.35 -4.45
N ASP A 161 -31.21 -9.19 -5.12
CA ASP A 161 -32.20 -10.24 -5.36
C ASP A 161 -31.95 -11.02 -6.69
N ASP A 162 -32.83 -12.01 -6.99
CA ASP A 162 -32.71 -12.83 -8.19
C ASP A 162 -32.92 -12.04 -9.49
N THR A 163 -33.73 -10.99 -9.46
CA THR A 163 -33.99 -10.12 -10.60
C THR A 163 -32.73 -9.28 -10.89
N GLU A 164 -32.18 -8.65 -9.86
CA GLU A 164 -30.95 -7.86 -9.94
C GLU A 164 -29.75 -8.71 -10.34
N LEU A 165 -29.65 -9.96 -9.84
CA LEU A 165 -28.64 -10.93 -10.27
C LEU A 165 -28.73 -11.18 -11.78
N THR A 166 -29.94 -11.38 -12.29
CA THR A 166 -30.17 -11.59 -13.72
C THR A 166 -29.73 -10.39 -14.54
N GLU A 167 -30.10 -9.18 -14.12
CA GLU A 167 -29.70 -7.94 -14.81
C GLU A 167 -28.17 -7.74 -14.80
N ILE A 168 -27.50 -8.03 -13.69
CA ILE A 168 -26.03 -7.99 -13.56
C ILE A 168 -25.38 -8.99 -14.53
N SER A 169 -25.93 -10.20 -14.66
CA SER A 169 -25.38 -11.24 -15.55
C SER A 169 -25.34 -10.79 -17.03
N PHE A 170 -26.28 -9.94 -17.43
CA PHE A 170 -26.32 -9.30 -18.75
C PHE A 170 -25.53 -7.99 -18.84
N GLY A 171 -24.86 -7.57 -17.75
CA GLY A 171 -24.10 -6.33 -17.70
C GLY A 171 -24.96 -5.07 -17.69
N ARG A 172 -26.25 -5.19 -17.35
CA ARG A 172 -27.20 -4.08 -17.31
C ARG A 172 -27.02 -3.22 -16.06
N ARG A 173 -27.56 -2.01 -16.10
CA ARG A 173 -27.52 -1.07 -14.97
C ARG A 173 -28.63 -1.40 -13.97
N LEU A 174 -28.39 -1.04 -12.71
CA LEU A 174 -29.31 -1.20 -11.60
C LEU A 174 -29.54 0.12 -10.86
N SER A 175 -30.77 0.39 -10.45
CA SER A 175 -31.11 1.43 -9.48
C SER A 175 -31.01 0.85 -8.08
N LEU A 176 -29.99 1.23 -7.32
CA LEU A 176 -29.76 0.73 -5.96
C LEU A 176 -29.77 1.91 -4.96
N PRO A 177 -30.27 1.70 -3.72
CA PRO A 177 -30.42 2.75 -2.72
C PRO A 177 -29.06 3.03 -2.02
N SER A 178 -28.08 3.52 -2.78
CA SER A 178 -26.75 3.84 -2.27
C SER A 178 -26.19 5.11 -2.94
N GLN A 179 -25.21 5.74 -2.26
CA GLN A 179 -24.46 6.87 -2.78
C GLN A 179 -22.95 6.55 -2.95
N GLU A 180 -22.55 5.35 -2.58
CA GLU A 180 -21.16 4.93 -2.63
C GLU A 180 -20.65 4.82 -4.08
N PRO A 181 -19.42 5.25 -4.37
CA PRO A 181 -18.88 5.22 -5.73
C PRO A 181 -18.65 3.80 -6.25
N LEU A 182 -18.39 2.85 -5.34
CA LEU A 182 -18.20 1.43 -5.62
C LEU A 182 -18.93 0.61 -4.58
N LEU A 183 -19.55 -0.49 -5.01
CA LEU A 183 -20.23 -1.48 -4.16
C LEU A 183 -19.76 -2.88 -4.53
N ALA A 184 -19.73 -3.77 -3.55
CA ALA A 184 -19.70 -5.22 -3.77
C ALA A 184 -21.13 -5.78 -3.69
N ALA A 185 -21.65 -6.24 -4.83
CA ALA A 185 -22.96 -6.86 -4.91
C ALA A 185 -22.87 -8.33 -4.48
N PHE A 186 -23.70 -8.70 -3.51
CA PHE A 186 -23.76 -10.05 -2.96
C PHE A 186 -25.15 -10.67 -3.19
N HIS A 187 -25.16 -11.91 -3.66
CA HIS A 187 -26.35 -12.76 -3.64
C HIS A 187 -26.12 -13.90 -2.63
N GLY A 188 -26.86 -13.86 -1.54
CA GLY A 188 -26.54 -14.67 -0.36
C GLY A 188 -25.16 -14.29 0.22
N GLU A 189 -24.27 -15.29 0.31
CA GLU A 189 -22.89 -15.09 0.81
C GLU A 189 -21.85 -14.87 -0.30
N LYS A 190 -22.24 -15.05 -1.56
CA LYS A 190 -21.32 -14.95 -2.70
C LYS A 190 -21.30 -13.55 -3.29
N VAL A 191 -20.10 -13.03 -3.55
CA VAL A 191 -19.93 -11.81 -4.32
C VAL A 191 -20.20 -12.10 -5.80
N ILE A 192 -21.10 -11.31 -6.40
CA ILE A 192 -21.54 -11.46 -7.79
C ILE A 192 -20.88 -10.46 -8.71
N ALA A 193 -20.68 -9.23 -8.22
CA ALA A 193 -20.08 -8.17 -9.02
C ALA A 193 -19.49 -7.05 -8.16
N ILE A 194 -18.57 -6.31 -8.75
CA ILE A 194 -18.21 -4.96 -8.30
C ILE A 194 -19.01 -3.99 -9.17
N LEU A 195 -19.81 -3.14 -8.53
CA LEU A 195 -20.65 -2.14 -9.19
C LEU A 195 -20.02 -0.76 -9.03
N GLU A 196 -20.05 0.04 -10.09
CA GLU A 196 -19.60 1.42 -10.10
C GLU A 196 -20.78 2.35 -10.35
N LYS A 197 -20.90 3.39 -9.52
CA LYS A 197 -21.93 4.40 -9.68
C LYS A 197 -21.70 5.20 -10.95
N ARG A 198 -22.74 5.32 -11.78
CA ARG A 198 -22.79 6.13 -12.99
C ARG A 198 -24.11 6.91 -13.01
N ASP A 199 -24.03 8.21 -12.80
CA ASP A 199 -25.19 9.08 -12.65
C ASP A 199 -26.06 8.65 -11.44
N GLN A 200 -27.31 8.23 -11.67
CA GLN A 200 -28.24 7.74 -10.64
C GLN A 200 -28.30 6.22 -10.53
N GLU A 201 -27.52 5.49 -11.34
CA GLU A 201 -27.54 4.03 -11.44
C GLU A 201 -26.17 3.42 -11.18
N TYR A 202 -26.13 2.12 -10.98
CA TYR A 202 -24.94 1.32 -10.85
C TYR A 202 -24.73 0.45 -12.09
N LYS A 203 -23.53 0.47 -12.63
CA LYS A 203 -23.11 -0.40 -13.73
C LYS A 203 -22.12 -1.44 -13.22
N PRO A 204 -22.24 -2.71 -13.65
CA PRO A 204 -21.22 -3.71 -13.38
C PRO A 204 -19.86 -3.25 -13.93
N LYS A 205 -18.89 -3.09 -13.04
CA LYS A 205 -17.48 -2.81 -13.37
C LYS A 205 -16.73 -4.11 -13.58
N LYS A 206 -17.08 -5.12 -12.78
CA LYS A 206 -16.57 -6.48 -12.86
C LYS A 206 -17.67 -7.44 -12.45
N VAL A 207 -17.97 -8.43 -13.30
CA VAL A 207 -18.88 -9.56 -12.98
C VAL A 207 -18.02 -10.75 -12.60
N LEU A 208 -18.40 -11.48 -11.54
CA LEU A 208 -17.60 -12.52 -10.88
C LEU A 208 -18.28 -13.90 -10.89
N ILE A 209 -19.42 -14.04 -11.57
CA ILE A 209 -20.20 -15.29 -11.80
C ILE A 209 -19.72 -16.01 -13.05
#